data_535e82ceb85df844253c024a5f49b3d4
#
_entry.id   535e82ceb85df844253c024a5f49b3d4
#
_cell.length_a   1.000
_cell.length_b   1.000
_cell.length_c   1.000
_cell.angle_alpha   90.00
_cell.angle_beta   90.00
_cell.angle_gamma   90.00
#
_symmetry.space_group_name_H-M   'P 1'
#
loop_
_entity.id
_entity.type
_entity.pdbx_description
1 polymer ?
#
loop_
_entity_poly.entity_id
_entity_poly.type
_entity_poly.pdbx_seq_one_letter_code
_entity_poly.pdbx_strand_id
1 'polypeptide(L)'
;MKLLLFILILSFLQNCSKDNAVIVSQISEIKPYKLTTPPIINWEKKFDLKYQGIFYRYEQDVGLSFAFTDDYSQGKFYYKLNSEIEKGHIILTGTNQAGYWFRWSDRYAEGNLQLREYTDGSLRGKIYIDDGSMLGKKFGEFNGFKK
;
A
#
# COMPACT_ATOMS: atom_id res chain seq x y z
N MET A 1 -28.72 24.17 -41.84
CA MET A 1 -28.84 24.02 -40.39
C MET A 1 -28.41 22.66 -39.84
N LYS A 2 -28.24 21.61 -40.64
CA LYS A 2 -27.79 20.27 -40.17
C LYS A 2 -26.26 20.09 -40.14
N LEU A 3 -25.50 20.92 -40.83
CA LEU A 3 -24.03 20.80 -40.88
C LEU A 3 -23.33 21.40 -39.64
N LEU A 4 -23.93 22.42 -39.02
CA LEU A 4 -23.35 23.08 -37.83
C LEU A 4 -23.44 22.23 -36.58
N LEU A 5 -24.43 21.33 -36.49
CA LEU A 5 -24.62 20.44 -35.34
C LEU A 5 -23.58 19.31 -35.30
N PHE A 6 -23.06 18.91 -36.47
CA PHE A 6 -22.06 17.83 -36.57
C PHE A 6 -20.67 18.30 -36.14
N ILE A 7 -20.34 19.56 -36.33
CA ILE A 7 -19.05 20.14 -35.94
C ILE A 7 -18.98 20.33 -34.42
N LEU A 8 -20.12 20.60 -33.76
CA LEU A 8 -20.18 20.78 -32.31
C LEU A 8 -20.03 19.46 -31.54
N ILE A 9 -20.45 18.34 -32.14
CA ILE A 9 -20.33 17.00 -31.51
C ILE A 9 -18.89 16.48 -31.60
N LEU A 10 -18.15 16.81 -32.67
CA LEU A 10 -16.76 16.42 -32.82
C LEU A 10 -15.81 17.14 -31.85
N SER A 11 -16.14 18.36 -31.43
CA SER A 11 -15.32 19.13 -30.49
C SER A 11 -15.45 18.64 -29.03
N PHE A 12 -16.54 17.96 -28.66
CA PHE A 12 -16.70 17.38 -27.34
C PHE A 12 -15.98 16.05 -27.17
N LEU A 13 -15.66 15.33 -28.25
CA LEU A 13 -14.95 14.04 -28.16
C LEU A 13 -13.43 14.19 -28.06
N GLN A 14 -12.87 15.37 -28.31
CA GLN A 14 -11.42 15.60 -28.20
C GLN A 14 -10.94 15.98 -26.79
N ASN A 15 -11.86 16.37 -25.90
CA ASN A 15 -11.48 16.75 -24.52
C ASN A 15 -11.49 15.61 -23.49
N CYS A 16 -11.94 14.41 -23.86
CA CYS A 16 -12.01 13.28 -22.93
C CYS A 16 -10.74 12.40 -22.91
N SER A 17 -9.74 12.72 -23.76
CA SER A 17 -8.55 11.87 -23.93
C SER A 17 -7.28 12.36 -23.21
N LYS A 18 -7.31 13.57 -22.60
CA LYS A 18 -6.10 14.14 -21.99
C LYS A 18 -5.94 13.83 -20.49
N ASP A 19 -7.03 13.53 -19.78
CA ASP A 19 -6.96 13.31 -18.33
C ASP A 19 -6.49 11.91 -17.94
N ASN A 20 -6.59 10.91 -18.83
CA ASN A 20 -6.12 9.56 -18.56
C ASN A 20 -4.62 9.37 -18.77
N ALA A 21 -3.96 10.24 -19.55
CA ALA A 21 -2.53 10.13 -19.81
C ALA A 21 -1.67 10.66 -18.64
N VAL A 22 -2.19 11.60 -17.86
CA VAL A 22 -1.46 12.20 -16.72
C VAL A 22 -1.41 11.27 -15.52
N ILE A 23 -2.43 10.43 -15.33
CA ILE A 23 -2.48 9.48 -14.20
C ILE A 23 -1.54 8.29 -14.44
N VAL A 24 -1.37 7.87 -15.68
CA VAL A 24 -0.50 6.71 -16.02
C VAL A 24 0.99 7.10 -15.99
N SER A 25 1.35 8.34 -16.30
CA SER A 25 2.75 8.78 -16.28
C SER A 25 3.30 9.01 -14.88
N GLN A 26 2.45 9.25 -13.87
CA GLN A 26 2.90 9.39 -12.47
C GLN A 26 3.09 8.06 -11.75
N ILE A 27 2.55 6.95 -12.28
CA ILE A 27 2.75 5.61 -11.71
C ILE A 27 4.11 5.03 -12.14
N SER A 28 4.71 5.55 -13.22
CA SER A 28 5.98 5.01 -13.76
C SER A 28 7.24 5.45 -13.02
N GLU A 29 7.15 6.34 -12.02
CA GLU A 29 8.32 6.78 -11.24
C GLU A 29 8.50 6.08 -9.88
N ILE A 30 7.68 5.09 -9.55
CA ILE A 30 7.96 4.24 -8.39
C ILE A 30 9.09 3.27 -8.81
N LYS A 31 10.33 3.71 -8.67
CA LYS A 31 11.48 2.81 -8.86
C LYS A 31 11.38 1.69 -7.83
N PRO A 32 11.39 0.42 -8.26
CA PRO A 32 11.37 -0.69 -7.32
C PRO A 32 12.63 -0.62 -6.48
N TYR A 33 12.45 -0.46 -5.19
CA TYR A 33 13.58 -0.53 -4.27
C TYR A 33 13.85 -2.01 -3.98
N LYS A 34 14.76 -2.60 -4.75
CA LYS A 34 15.28 -3.92 -4.41
C LYS A 34 16.29 -3.71 -3.28
N LEU A 35 15.89 -4.03 -2.07
CA LEU A 35 16.82 -4.05 -0.93
C LEU A 35 17.92 -5.08 -1.22
N THR A 36 19.10 -4.61 -1.58
CA THR A 36 20.29 -5.46 -1.76
C THR A 36 20.87 -5.90 -0.42
N THR A 37 20.45 -5.28 0.67
CA THR A 37 20.86 -5.62 2.04
C THR A 37 19.61 -5.56 2.92
N PRO A 38 19.35 -6.59 3.77
CA PRO A 38 18.26 -6.51 4.74
C PRO A 38 18.44 -5.24 5.60
N PRO A 39 17.43 -4.40 5.75
CA PRO A 39 17.55 -3.22 6.56
C PRO A 39 17.76 -3.60 8.02
N ILE A 40 18.66 -2.90 8.67
CA ILE A 40 18.92 -3.07 10.10
C ILE A 40 17.75 -2.46 10.87
N ILE A 41 16.95 -3.32 11.51
CA ILE A 41 15.86 -2.87 12.35
C ILE A 41 16.45 -2.42 13.70
N ASN A 42 16.27 -1.15 14.02
CA ASN A 42 16.61 -0.63 15.33
C ASN A 42 15.51 -1.04 16.35
N TRP A 43 15.76 -2.10 17.11
CA TRP A 43 14.85 -2.64 18.10
C TRP A 43 14.69 -1.77 19.35
N GLU A 44 15.57 -0.77 19.54
CA GLU A 44 15.49 0.20 20.64
C GLU A 44 14.43 1.27 20.41
N LYS A 45 14.00 1.49 19.14
CA LYS A 45 12.91 2.41 18.85
C LYS A 45 11.59 1.93 19.45
N LYS A 46 10.84 2.88 20.00
CA LYS A 46 9.47 2.63 20.48
C LYS A 46 8.51 2.51 19.30
N PHE A 47 7.56 1.59 19.41
CA PHE A 47 6.52 1.33 18.41
C PHE A 47 5.16 1.70 19.02
N ASP A 48 4.90 3.00 19.12
CA ASP A 48 3.77 3.55 19.87
C ASP A 48 2.52 3.79 19.00
N LEU A 49 2.69 3.93 17.68
CA LEU A 49 1.56 4.04 16.75
C LEU A 49 0.99 2.66 16.44
N LYS A 50 -0.11 2.30 17.12
CA LYS A 50 -0.72 0.97 17.02
C LYS A 50 -2.03 1.03 16.25
N TYR A 51 -2.21 0.10 15.32
CA TYR A 51 -3.43 -0.10 14.56
C TYR A 51 -3.84 -1.56 14.65
N GLN A 52 -5.13 -1.80 14.73
CA GLN A 52 -5.71 -3.14 14.71
C GLN A 52 -6.86 -3.19 13.72
N GLY A 53 -6.91 -4.22 12.91
CA GLY A 53 -7.94 -4.35 11.89
C GLY A 53 -7.98 -5.72 11.25
N ILE A 54 -8.58 -5.76 10.09
CA ILE A 54 -8.76 -6.97 9.30
C ILE A 54 -7.98 -6.85 8.00
N PHE A 55 -7.28 -7.91 7.68
CA PHE A 55 -6.65 -8.14 6.40
C PHE A 55 -7.56 -9.04 5.57
N TYR A 56 -8.15 -8.45 4.54
CA TYR A 56 -9.03 -9.13 3.58
C TYR A 56 -8.19 -9.74 2.47
N ARG A 57 -8.16 -11.06 2.39
CA ARG A 57 -7.53 -11.81 1.30
C ARG A 57 -8.53 -12.75 0.63
N TYR A 58 -8.18 -13.29 -0.54
CA TYR A 58 -9.12 -14.05 -1.40
C TYR A 58 -9.80 -15.25 -0.72
N GLU A 59 -9.15 -15.89 0.25
CA GLU A 59 -9.63 -17.12 0.84
C GLU A 59 -10.10 -16.96 2.29
N GLN A 60 -9.58 -16.00 3.02
CA GLN A 60 -9.86 -15.85 4.44
C GLN A 60 -9.49 -14.47 4.96
N ASP A 61 -10.35 -13.91 5.78
CA ASP A 61 -10.05 -12.69 6.53
C ASP A 61 -9.21 -13.01 7.76
N VAL A 62 -8.17 -12.24 7.99
CA VAL A 62 -7.22 -12.43 9.07
C VAL A 62 -7.13 -11.17 9.92
N GLY A 63 -7.23 -11.33 11.25
CA GLY A 63 -6.92 -10.24 12.17
C GLY A 63 -5.45 -9.86 12.04
N LEU A 64 -5.19 -8.57 11.75
CA LEU A 64 -3.85 -8.03 11.55
C LEU A 64 -3.65 -6.79 12.41
N SER A 65 -2.52 -6.73 13.09
CA SER A 65 -2.14 -5.58 13.90
C SER A 65 -0.82 -5.03 13.42
N PHE A 66 -0.74 -3.70 13.33
CA PHE A 66 0.49 -2.97 13.06
C PHE A 66 0.93 -2.17 14.28
N ALA A 67 2.22 -2.03 14.46
CA ALA A 67 2.84 -1.12 15.41
C ALA A 67 4.00 -0.40 14.71
N PHE A 68 3.90 0.92 14.58
CA PHE A 68 4.90 1.76 13.92
C PHE A 68 5.66 2.63 14.92
N THR A 69 6.85 3.04 14.54
CA THR A 69 7.51 4.20 15.16
C THR A 69 6.69 5.46 14.88
N ASP A 70 6.86 6.50 15.70
CA ASP A 70 6.15 7.78 15.57
C ASP A 70 6.38 8.49 14.23
N ASP A 71 7.54 8.25 13.61
CA ASP A 71 7.93 8.76 12.29
C ASP A 71 7.54 7.81 11.13
N TYR A 72 6.84 6.70 11.40
CA TYR A 72 6.54 5.64 10.43
C TYR A 72 7.75 5.02 9.72
N SER A 73 8.98 5.31 10.15
CA SER A 73 10.18 4.79 9.47
C SER A 73 10.29 3.27 9.52
N GLN A 74 9.77 2.67 10.59
CA GLN A 74 9.80 1.25 10.85
C GLN A 74 8.50 0.79 11.50
N GLY A 75 8.18 -0.49 11.34
CA GLY A 75 7.04 -1.10 12.01
C GLY A 75 7.19 -2.60 12.18
N LYS A 76 6.28 -3.13 12.95
CA LYS A 76 6.06 -4.56 13.16
C LYS A 76 4.62 -4.88 12.83
N PHE A 77 4.36 -6.09 12.40
CA PHE A 77 2.99 -6.58 12.27
C PHE A 77 2.84 -7.95 12.92
N TYR A 78 1.62 -8.25 13.30
CA TYR A 78 1.23 -9.48 13.99
C TYR A 78 -0.07 -9.99 13.41
N TYR A 79 -0.14 -11.27 13.14
CA TYR A 79 -1.35 -11.95 12.71
C TYR A 79 -1.42 -13.35 13.30
N LYS A 80 -2.62 -13.93 13.35
CA LYS A 80 -2.81 -15.28 13.87
C LYS A 80 -2.95 -16.26 12.70
N LEU A 81 -2.11 -17.28 12.71
CA LEU A 81 -2.17 -18.38 11.76
C LEU A 81 -2.18 -19.71 12.53
N ASN A 82 -3.17 -20.55 12.30
CA ASN A 82 -3.28 -21.88 12.94
C ASN A 82 -3.11 -21.86 14.47
N SER A 83 -3.70 -20.86 15.14
CA SER A 83 -3.59 -20.63 16.59
C SER A 83 -2.27 -20.03 17.07
N GLU A 84 -1.25 -19.91 16.24
CA GLU A 84 0.01 -19.26 16.56
C GLU A 84 0.00 -17.79 16.16
N ILE A 85 0.73 -16.96 16.92
CA ILE A 85 0.94 -15.55 16.58
C ILE A 85 2.19 -15.45 15.74
N GLU A 86 1.99 -15.11 14.50
CA GLU A 86 3.06 -14.78 13.57
C GLU A 86 3.40 -13.31 13.63
N LYS A 87 4.64 -12.99 13.31
CA LYS A 87 5.16 -11.62 13.31
C LYS A 87 6.06 -11.37 12.12
N GLY A 88 6.04 -10.14 11.67
CA GLY A 88 6.96 -9.65 10.67
C GLY A 88 7.34 -8.20 10.94
N HIS A 89 8.12 -7.63 10.05
CA HIS A 89 8.57 -6.26 10.15
C HIS A 89 8.36 -5.51 8.83
N ILE A 90 8.32 -4.21 8.95
CA ILE A 90 8.06 -3.27 7.87
C ILE A 90 9.04 -2.11 7.96
N ILE A 91 9.49 -1.64 6.79
CA ILE A 91 10.39 -0.51 6.69
C ILE A 91 9.87 0.43 5.63
N LEU A 92 9.82 1.72 5.97
CA LEU A 92 9.40 2.75 5.04
C LEU A 92 10.37 2.83 3.87
N THR A 93 9.84 2.78 2.66
CA THR A 93 10.61 2.92 1.42
C THR A 93 10.32 4.23 0.70
N GLY A 94 9.20 4.89 1.04
CA GLY A 94 8.85 6.19 0.48
C GLY A 94 7.44 6.63 0.84
N THR A 95 7.13 7.87 0.48
CA THR A 95 5.81 8.47 0.62
C THR A 95 5.41 9.17 -0.67
N ASN A 96 4.12 9.15 -0.99
CA ASN A 96 3.56 9.92 -2.08
C ASN A 96 2.10 10.29 -1.76
N GLN A 97 1.38 10.85 -2.73
CA GLN A 97 -0.03 11.21 -2.55
C GLN A 97 -0.95 10.02 -2.21
N ALA A 98 -0.54 8.80 -2.55
CA ALA A 98 -1.28 7.59 -2.24
C ALA A 98 -1.01 7.05 -0.82
N GLY A 99 -0.08 7.66 -0.07
CA GLY A 99 0.26 7.34 1.31
C GLY A 99 1.71 6.88 1.50
N TYR A 100 1.89 6.03 2.49
CA TYR A 100 3.18 5.45 2.86
C TYR A 100 3.41 4.16 2.10
N TRP A 101 4.61 3.99 1.58
CA TRP A 101 5.07 2.75 0.98
C TRP A 101 6.11 2.10 1.87
N PHE A 102 5.92 0.82 2.13
CA PHE A 102 6.80 0.01 2.96
C PHE A 102 7.24 -1.24 2.23
N ARG A 103 8.39 -1.73 2.62
CA ARG A 103 8.78 -3.11 2.41
C ARG A 103 8.42 -3.91 3.65
N TRP A 104 7.75 -5.05 3.50
CA TRP A 104 7.41 -5.95 4.58
C TRP A 104 8.06 -7.30 4.37
N SER A 105 8.35 -8.00 5.47
CA SER A 105 8.79 -9.40 5.43
C SER A 105 8.42 -10.12 6.73
N ASP A 106 8.17 -11.41 6.60
CA ASP A 106 8.06 -12.37 7.69
C ASP A 106 8.84 -13.64 7.35
N ARG A 107 8.64 -14.71 8.11
CA ARG A 107 9.35 -15.98 7.88
C ARG A 107 8.90 -16.71 6.61
N TYR A 108 7.80 -16.35 6.02
CA TYR A 108 7.21 -17.06 4.86
C TYR A 108 7.36 -16.30 3.56
N ALA A 109 7.32 -14.97 3.62
CA ALA A 109 7.22 -14.14 2.45
C ALA A 109 7.72 -12.72 2.70
N GLU A 110 7.87 -11.99 1.61
CA GLU A 110 8.15 -10.56 1.59
C GLU A 110 7.40 -9.87 0.47
N GLY A 111 7.30 -8.54 0.54
CA GLY A 111 6.61 -7.79 -0.50
C GLY A 111 6.49 -6.31 -0.19
N ASN A 112 5.60 -5.65 -0.91
CA ASN A 112 5.32 -4.23 -0.75
C ASN A 112 4.01 -4.04 0.01
N LEU A 113 3.94 -2.96 0.78
CA LEU A 113 2.77 -2.56 1.55
C LEU A 113 2.53 -1.08 1.31
N GLN A 114 1.34 -0.73 0.86
CA GLN A 114 0.88 0.64 0.72
C GLN A 114 -0.17 0.91 1.80
N LEU A 115 0.06 1.92 2.64
CA LEU A 115 -0.88 2.33 3.69
C LEU A 115 -1.18 3.81 3.61
N ARG A 116 -2.42 4.17 3.93
CA ARG A 116 -2.87 5.55 4.07
C ARG A 116 -3.67 5.71 5.34
N GLU A 117 -3.32 6.72 6.12
CA GLU A 117 -4.12 7.15 7.27
C GLU A 117 -5.22 8.11 6.79
N TYR A 118 -6.42 7.94 7.33
CA TYR A 118 -7.59 8.75 7.02
C TYR A 118 -7.97 9.60 8.22
N THR A 119 -8.72 10.67 7.96
CA THR A 119 -9.18 11.62 8.98
C THR A 119 -10.09 11.00 10.03
N ASP A 120 -10.71 9.85 9.73
CA ASP A 120 -11.51 9.07 10.68
C ASP A 120 -10.65 8.22 11.64
N GLY A 121 -9.32 8.34 11.58
CA GLY A 121 -8.37 7.54 12.37
C GLY A 121 -8.15 6.12 11.82
N SER A 122 -8.76 5.78 10.68
CA SER A 122 -8.51 4.49 10.04
C SER A 122 -7.19 4.49 9.29
N LEU A 123 -6.53 3.34 9.27
CA LEU A 123 -5.40 3.02 8.41
C LEU A 123 -5.86 1.97 7.40
N ARG A 124 -5.78 2.29 6.12
CA ARG A 124 -6.21 1.39 5.04
C ARG A 124 -5.12 1.23 4.03
N GLY A 125 -5.08 0.08 3.36
CA GLY A 125 -4.10 -0.11 2.31
C GLY A 125 -4.10 -1.45 1.63
N LYS A 126 -3.08 -1.66 0.80
CA LYS A 126 -2.92 -2.82 -0.05
C LYS A 126 -1.61 -3.52 0.28
N ILE A 127 -1.68 -4.84 0.34
CA ILE A 127 -0.54 -5.71 0.60
C ILE A 127 -0.25 -6.48 -0.70
N TYR A 128 1.02 -6.46 -1.09
CA TYR A 128 1.52 -7.13 -2.28
C TYR A 128 2.60 -8.12 -1.85
N ILE A 129 2.61 -9.30 -2.45
CA ILE A 129 3.64 -10.32 -2.27
C ILE A 129 4.57 -10.32 -3.49
N ASP A 130 5.85 -10.52 -3.28
CA ASP A 130 6.81 -10.55 -4.38
C ASP A 130 6.55 -11.73 -5.31
N ASP A 131 6.49 -11.43 -6.59
CA ASP A 131 6.33 -12.40 -7.68
C ASP A 131 7.34 -12.18 -8.82
N GLY A 132 8.38 -11.36 -8.55
CA GLY A 132 9.36 -10.94 -9.54
C GLY A 132 8.98 -9.70 -10.35
N SER A 133 7.73 -9.23 -10.26
CA SER A 133 7.32 -7.96 -10.85
C SER A 133 7.71 -6.77 -9.96
N MET A 134 7.63 -5.56 -10.51
CA MET A 134 8.02 -4.34 -9.82
C MET A 134 7.25 -4.09 -8.51
N LEU A 135 5.95 -4.32 -8.54
CA LEU A 135 5.05 -4.04 -7.40
C LEU A 135 4.77 -5.29 -6.57
N GLY A 136 4.86 -6.46 -7.18
CA GLY A 136 4.38 -7.71 -6.62
C GLY A 136 2.90 -7.98 -6.96
N LYS A 137 2.46 -9.21 -6.75
CA LYS A 137 1.06 -9.61 -6.90
C LYS A 137 0.25 -9.10 -5.71
N LYS A 138 -0.89 -8.44 -5.96
CA LYS A 138 -1.80 -8.03 -4.90
C LYS A 138 -2.22 -9.27 -4.09
N PHE A 139 -1.95 -9.23 -2.79
CA PHE A 139 -2.26 -10.31 -1.85
C PHE A 139 -3.54 -10.04 -1.08
N GLY A 140 -3.84 -8.77 -0.79
CA GLY A 140 -5.08 -8.39 -0.12
C GLY A 140 -5.11 -6.92 0.26
N GLU A 141 -6.09 -6.57 1.10
CA GLU A 141 -6.31 -5.21 1.59
C GLU A 141 -6.43 -5.20 3.11
N PHE A 142 -5.92 -4.17 3.74
CA PHE A 142 -6.04 -3.93 5.17
C PHE A 142 -6.99 -2.78 5.45
N ASN A 143 -7.80 -2.94 6.49
CA ASN A 143 -8.60 -1.88 7.06
C ASN A 143 -8.58 -2.03 8.59
N GLY A 144 -8.10 -1.00 9.29
CA GLY A 144 -8.00 -1.00 10.75
C GLY A 144 -8.05 0.39 11.32
N PHE A 145 -8.13 0.47 12.65
CA PHE A 145 -8.21 1.70 13.41
C PHE A 145 -7.07 1.82 14.40
N LYS A 146 -6.73 3.05 14.73
CA LYS A 146 -5.77 3.36 15.77
C LYS A 146 -6.29 2.85 17.12
N LYS A 147 -5.37 2.28 17.91
CA LYS A 147 -5.64 1.69 19.21
C LYS A 147 -5.21 2.61 20.33
#